data_fbc374dcd1f5718917b30ac32249c7c6
#
_entry.id   fbc374dcd1f5718917b30ac32249c7c6
#
_cell.length_a   1.000
_cell.length_b   1.000
_cell.length_c   1.000
_cell.angle_alpha   90.00
_cell.angle_beta   90.00
_cell.angle_gamma   90.00
#
_symmetry.space_group_name_H-M   'P 1'
#
loop_
_entity.id
_entity.type
_entity.pdbx_description
1 polymer ?
#
loop_
_entity_poly.entity_id
_entity_poly.type
_entity_poly.pdbx_seq_one_letter_code
_entity_poly.pdbx_strand_id
1 'polypeptide(L)'
;IGIDVGTDARGRLVCATEGLCRGALADPLANERVLNLGDLGAHYANPVVLLYIGGFLIGIAIERWGLSTRIAYGLVARGGANPKLMLAGFLAAAGFISMWISNTSTSLILTPLALSVAAGSAVNGREDSKFAAALVLAIAYAATIGGLATPIGTPPNGIALTQLRAQGIEVSFGQWMAIGVPVVIILLPIAWLILSRGLKMDAAGSRGAQERVRQELAKLGPLTTQEGRTAVIFFLIAGLWMISTLIADWIGAVLLGGARIDS
;
A
#
# COMPACT_ATOMS: atom_id res chain seq x y z
N ILE A 1 9.21 -1.07 -25.17
CA ILE A 1 8.43 -0.54 -26.31
C ILE A 1 8.45 0.97 -26.11
N GLY A 2 9.39 1.66 -26.80
CA GLY A 2 9.52 3.12 -26.76
C GLY A 2 8.34 3.76 -27.51
N ILE A 3 7.61 4.66 -26.86
CA ILE A 3 6.65 5.53 -27.54
C ILE A 3 7.48 6.67 -28.14
N ASP A 4 7.54 6.72 -29.46
CA ASP A 4 8.27 7.79 -30.16
C ASP A 4 7.37 9.04 -30.16
N VAL A 5 7.72 10.01 -29.34
CA VAL A 5 6.99 11.27 -29.19
C VAL A 5 7.86 12.38 -29.80
N GLY A 6 7.46 12.87 -30.96
CA GLY A 6 8.10 14.01 -31.63
C GLY A 6 7.40 15.35 -31.37
N THR A 7 8.06 16.46 -31.67
CA THR A 7 7.43 17.79 -31.68
C THR A 7 7.26 18.30 -33.13
N ASP A 8 6.10 18.91 -33.42
CA ASP A 8 5.89 19.57 -34.72
C ASP A 8 6.61 20.93 -34.79
N ALA A 9 6.57 21.56 -35.96
CA ALA A 9 7.20 22.86 -36.21
C ALA A 9 6.69 24.02 -35.35
N ARG A 10 5.65 23.79 -34.52
CA ARG A 10 5.08 24.75 -33.57
C ARG A 10 5.35 24.37 -32.12
N GLY A 11 6.27 23.41 -31.87
CA GLY A 11 6.63 22.92 -30.51
C GLY A 11 5.57 22.04 -29.86
N ARG A 12 4.67 21.45 -30.64
CA ARG A 12 3.59 20.59 -30.12
C ARG A 12 4.01 19.13 -30.18
N LEU A 13 3.75 18.38 -29.12
CA LEU A 13 4.01 16.95 -29.04
C LEU A 13 3.09 16.15 -29.98
N VAL A 14 3.66 15.40 -30.91
CA VAL A 14 2.94 14.53 -31.85
C VAL A 14 3.33 13.07 -31.59
N CYS A 15 2.36 12.21 -31.41
CA CYS A 15 2.60 10.78 -31.30
C CYS A 15 2.82 10.16 -32.69
N ALA A 16 3.96 9.50 -32.90
CA ALA A 16 4.32 8.87 -34.19
C ALA A 16 3.51 7.59 -34.50
N THR A 17 2.76 7.02 -33.54
CA THR A 17 1.96 5.81 -33.75
C THR A 17 0.48 6.05 -33.41
N GLU A 18 -0.32 6.30 -34.45
CA GLU A 18 -1.77 6.57 -34.35
C GLU A 18 -2.58 5.53 -33.59
N GLY A 19 -2.16 4.26 -33.56
CA GLY A 19 -2.91 3.16 -32.94
C GLY A 19 -2.86 3.11 -31.41
N LEU A 20 -1.74 3.49 -30.80
CA LEU A 20 -1.57 3.45 -29.34
C LEU A 20 -2.15 4.68 -28.63
N CYS A 21 -2.13 5.82 -29.32
CA CYS A 21 -2.71 7.06 -28.77
C CYS A 21 -4.23 7.11 -28.87
N ARG A 22 -4.85 6.41 -29.81
CA ARG A 22 -6.31 6.29 -29.95
C ARG A 22 -6.97 5.52 -28.78
N GLY A 23 -6.27 4.54 -28.19
CA GLY A 23 -6.80 3.78 -27.05
C GLY A 23 -6.76 4.54 -25.72
N ALA A 24 -5.83 5.50 -25.58
CA ALA A 24 -5.68 6.31 -24.35
C ALA A 24 -6.47 7.63 -24.39
N LEU A 25 -6.92 8.07 -25.55
CA LEU A 25 -7.59 9.35 -25.79
C LEU A 25 -8.90 9.15 -26.58
N ALA A 26 -9.71 8.17 -26.19
CA ALA A 26 -11.03 7.94 -26.80
C ALA A 26 -12.04 9.05 -26.48
N ASP A 27 -11.73 10.26 -26.95
CA ASP A 27 -12.71 11.34 -27.12
C ASP A 27 -13.00 11.44 -28.63
N PRO A 28 -14.23 11.16 -29.10
CA PRO A 28 -14.59 11.22 -30.51
C PRO A 28 -14.47 12.60 -31.16
N LEU A 29 -14.17 13.63 -30.38
CA LEU A 29 -13.91 15.02 -30.84
C LEU A 29 -12.40 15.35 -30.90
N ALA A 30 -11.52 14.42 -30.56
CA ALA A 30 -10.06 14.64 -30.46
C ALA A 30 -9.32 14.42 -31.78
N ASN A 31 -9.90 14.83 -32.89
CA ASN A 31 -9.29 14.66 -34.21
C ASN A 31 -8.13 15.67 -34.45
N GLU A 32 -7.37 16.05 -33.48
CA GLU A 32 -6.14 16.87 -33.52
C GLU A 32 -5.84 17.57 -32.18
N ARG A 33 -6.00 16.92 -31.03
CA ARG A 33 -5.51 17.49 -29.79
C ARG A 33 -4.03 17.13 -29.61
N VAL A 34 -3.22 17.98 -30.15
CA VAL A 34 -1.84 18.14 -29.73
C VAL A 34 -1.85 18.65 -28.29
N LEU A 35 -1.32 17.84 -27.36
CA LEU A 35 -1.22 18.26 -25.96
C LEU A 35 -0.28 19.48 -25.88
N ASN A 36 -0.81 20.60 -25.42
CA ASN A 36 0.00 21.78 -25.13
C ASN A 36 0.80 21.52 -23.83
N LEU A 37 2.04 22.00 -23.72
CA LEU A 37 2.87 21.90 -22.51
C LEU A 37 2.16 22.43 -21.26
N GLY A 38 1.28 23.43 -21.40
CA GLY A 38 0.44 23.94 -20.32
C GLY A 38 -0.60 22.91 -19.84
N ASP A 39 -1.22 22.19 -20.76
CA ASP A 39 -2.20 21.14 -20.42
C ASP A 39 -1.50 19.94 -19.76
N LEU A 40 -0.31 19.57 -20.24
CA LEU A 40 0.54 18.57 -19.58
C LEU A 40 0.89 18.99 -18.15
N GLY A 41 1.33 20.23 -17.95
CA GLY A 41 1.64 20.77 -16.62
C GLY A 41 0.46 20.66 -15.65
N ALA A 42 -0.74 20.98 -16.09
CA ALA A 42 -1.96 20.89 -15.30
C ALA A 42 -2.30 19.43 -14.90
N HIS A 43 -2.05 18.46 -15.79
CA HIS A 43 -2.25 17.03 -15.48
C HIS A 43 -1.22 16.49 -14.46
N TYR A 44 0.03 16.90 -14.54
CA TYR A 44 1.07 16.52 -13.58
C TYR A 44 0.93 17.22 -12.23
N ALA A 45 0.40 18.45 -12.19
CA ALA A 45 0.09 19.18 -10.95
C ALA A 45 -1.23 18.75 -10.29
N ASN A 46 -1.80 17.61 -10.68
CA ASN A 46 -3.02 17.08 -10.07
C ASN A 46 -2.79 16.76 -8.58
N PRO A 47 -3.69 17.19 -7.67
CA PRO A 47 -3.59 16.90 -6.24
C PRO A 47 -3.43 15.40 -5.90
N VAL A 48 -4.02 14.49 -6.71
CA VAL A 48 -3.86 13.05 -6.55
C VAL A 48 -2.41 12.62 -6.80
N VAL A 49 -1.75 13.18 -7.82
CA VAL A 49 -0.33 12.89 -8.11
C VAL A 49 0.56 13.35 -6.95
N LEU A 50 0.33 14.55 -6.42
CA LEU A 50 1.08 15.08 -5.28
C LEU A 50 0.87 14.24 -4.02
N LEU A 51 -0.37 13.76 -3.79
CA LEU A 51 -0.68 12.85 -2.69
C LEU A 51 0.14 11.54 -2.80
N TYR A 52 0.23 10.97 -4.01
CA TYR A 52 1.03 9.77 -4.27
C TYR A 52 2.53 10.01 -4.06
N ILE A 53 3.06 11.13 -4.52
CA ILE A 53 4.48 11.47 -4.29
C ILE A 53 4.75 11.53 -2.79
N GLY A 54 3.91 12.22 -2.01
CA GLY A 54 4.02 12.28 -0.55
C GLY A 54 3.94 10.90 0.09
N GLY A 55 2.98 10.07 -0.33
CA GLY A 55 2.81 8.69 0.14
C GLY A 55 4.02 7.81 -0.13
N PHE A 56 4.58 7.88 -1.33
CA PHE A 56 5.78 7.11 -1.69
C PHE A 56 7.01 7.54 -0.91
N LEU A 57 7.20 8.84 -0.65
CA LEU A 57 8.29 9.33 0.18
C LEU A 57 8.22 8.77 1.61
N ILE A 58 7.03 8.73 2.20
CA ILE A 58 6.80 8.11 3.51
C ILE A 58 7.06 6.61 3.44
N GLY A 59 6.54 5.93 2.41
CA GLY A 59 6.76 4.49 2.20
C GLY A 59 8.24 4.15 2.13
N ILE A 60 9.02 4.89 1.34
CA ILE A 60 10.48 4.74 1.24
C ILE A 60 11.16 4.96 2.60
N ALA A 61 10.71 5.93 3.39
CA ALA A 61 11.27 6.16 4.72
C ALA A 61 11.00 4.99 5.68
N ILE A 62 9.77 4.45 5.69
CA ILE A 62 9.39 3.28 6.50
C ILE A 62 10.23 2.06 6.11
N GLU A 63 10.44 1.84 4.81
CA GLU A 63 11.22 0.74 4.28
C GLU A 63 12.71 0.90 4.60
N ARG A 64 13.28 2.07 4.32
CA ARG A 64 14.72 2.35 4.52
C ARG A 64 15.16 2.20 5.97
N TRP A 65 14.33 2.59 6.92
CA TRP A 65 14.64 2.51 8.35
C TRP A 65 14.18 1.20 8.99
N GLY A 66 13.65 0.23 8.24
CA GLY A 66 13.31 -1.10 8.72
C GLY A 66 12.09 -1.16 9.63
N LEU A 67 11.30 -0.09 9.71
CA LEU A 67 10.08 -0.03 10.54
C LEU A 67 9.06 -1.09 10.11
N SER A 68 8.91 -1.34 8.79
CA SER A 68 8.06 -2.38 8.24
C SER A 68 8.43 -3.78 8.72
N THR A 69 9.73 -4.10 8.72
CA THR A 69 10.27 -5.39 9.22
C THR A 69 9.99 -5.57 10.70
N ARG A 70 10.18 -4.53 11.50
CA ARG A 70 9.90 -4.55 12.94
C ARG A 70 8.41 -4.76 13.24
N ILE A 71 7.55 -4.06 12.53
CA ILE A 71 6.09 -4.24 12.64
C ILE A 71 5.70 -5.68 12.29
N ALA A 72 6.26 -6.22 11.20
CA ALA A 72 5.98 -7.57 10.76
C ALA A 72 6.37 -8.63 11.81
N TYR A 73 7.61 -8.64 12.26
CA TYR A 73 8.04 -9.59 13.28
C TYR A 73 7.31 -9.39 14.62
N GLY A 74 7.02 -8.15 15.00
CA GLY A 74 6.26 -7.85 16.21
C GLY A 74 4.85 -8.42 16.19
N LEU A 75 4.16 -8.37 15.04
CA LEU A 75 2.83 -8.96 14.87
C LEU A 75 2.89 -10.50 14.82
N VAL A 76 3.83 -11.06 14.07
CA VAL A 76 4.00 -12.51 13.94
C VAL A 76 4.40 -13.15 15.28
N ALA A 77 5.26 -12.49 16.05
CA ALA A 77 5.70 -12.99 17.36
C ALA A 77 4.55 -13.17 18.36
N ARG A 78 3.49 -12.38 18.24
CA ARG A 78 2.28 -12.52 19.08
C ARG A 78 1.49 -13.81 18.81
N GLY A 79 1.70 -14.43 17.64
CA GLY A 79 1.07 -15.71 17.29
C GLY A 79 1.61 -16.92 18.07
N GLY A 80 2.75 -16.77 18.77
CA GLY A 80 3.38 -17.86 19.53
C GLY A 80 3.73 -19.03 18.62
N ALA A 81 3.61 -20.27 19.13
CA ALA A 81 3.87 -21.50 18.40
C ALA A 81 2.67 -22.02 17.59
N ASN A 82 1.60 -21.23 17.45
CA ASN A 82 0.43 -21.66 16.68
C ASN A 82 0.57 -21.25 15.22
N PRO A 83 0.69 -22.19 14.27
CA PRO A 83 0.90 -21.87 12.86
C PRO A 83 -0.23 -21.04 12.25
N LYS A 84 -1.46 -21.21 12.71
CA LYS A 84 -2.60 -20.41 12.24
C LYS A 84 -2.54 -18.96 12.74
N LEU A 85 -2.07 -18.75 13.97
CA LEU A 85 -1.88 -17.41 14.50
C LEU A 85 -0.64 -16.73 13.91
N MET A 86 0.40 -17.48 13.58
CA MET A 86 1.55 -16.96 12.82
C MET A 86 1.12 -16.50 11.43
N LEU A 87 0.30 -17.30 10.75
CA LEU A 87 -0.32 -16.92 9.46
C LEU A 87 -1.16 -15.65 9.60
N ALA A 88 -1.97 -15.53 10.65
CA ALA A 88 -2.73 -14.32 10.95
C ALA A 88 -1.83 -13.10 11.17
N GLY A 89 -0.70 -13.30 11.86
CA GLY A 89 0.31 -12.27 12.07
C GLY A 89 0.91 -11.74 10.76
N PHE A 90 1.24 -12.64 9.82
CA PHE A 90 1.71 -12.26 8.48
C PHE A 90 0.64 -11.55 7.67
N LEU A 91 -0.61 -12.05 7.70
CA LEU A 91 -1.74 -11.39 7.05
C LEU A 91 -1.98 -9.98 7.59
N ALA A 92 -1.99 -9.84 8.91
CA ALA A 92 -2.19 -8.53 9.56
C ALA A 92 -1.02 -7.57 9.25
N ALA A 93 0.23 -8.07 9.28
CA ALA A 93 1.40 -7.28 8.96
C ALA A 93 1.39 -6.82 7.50
N ALA A 94 1.19 -7.75 6.55
CA ALA A 94 1.16 -7.44 5.13
C ALA A 94 0.01 -6.49 4.79
N GLY A 95 -1.18 -6.73 5.34
CA GLY A 95 -2.33 -5.86 5.14
C GLY A 95 -2.10 -4.46 5.68
N PHE A 96 -1.57 -4.33 6.90
CA PHE A 96 -1.29 -3.02 7.51
C PHE A 96 -0.19 -2.25 6.78
N ILE A 97 0.91 -2.92 6.42
CA ILE A 97 2.03 -2.28 5.71
C ILE A 97 1.60 -1.84 4.32
N SER A 98 0.84 -2.68 3.61
CA SER A 98 0.38 -2.39 2.25
C SER A 98 -0.65 -1.26 2.16
N MET A 99 -1.25 -0.84 3.26
CA MET A 99 -2.07 0.39 3.29
C MET A 99 -1.23 1.63 2.94
N TRP A 100 0.08 1.62 3.25
CA TRP A 100 0.95 2.79 3.22
C TRP A 100 2.10 2.66 2.24
N ILE A 101 2.47 1.43 1.90
CA ILE A 101 3.55 1.09 0.95
C ILE A 101 2.94 0.26 -0.17
N SER A 102 3.53 0.31 -1.37
CA SER A 102 3.03 -0.47 -2.50
C SER A 102 2.96 -1.97 -2.19
N ASN A 103 2.00 -2.69 -2.80
CA ASN A 103 1.84 -4.14 -2.66
C ASN A 103 3.14 -4.88 -3.02
N THR A 104 3.86 -4.39 -4.04
CA THR A 104 5.13 -4.98 -4.49
C THR A 104 6.20 -4.85 -3.41
N SER A 105 6.42 -3.64 -2.85
CA SER A 105 7.40 -3.43 -1.77
C SER A 105 7.05 -4.27 -0.55
N THR A 106 5.77 -4.30 -0.16
CA THR A 106 5.28 -5.14 0.95
C THR A 106 5.63 -6.60 0.74
N SER A 107 5.37 -7.13 -0.45
CA SER A 107 5.66 -8.53 -0.80
C SER A 107 7.15 -8.82 -0.83
N LEU A 108 7.97 -7.91 -1.37
CA LEU A 108 9.43 -8.06 -1.41
C LEU A 108 10.06 -8.09 -0.02
N ILE A 109 9.55 -7.29 0.91
CA ILE A 109 10.05 -7.24 2.29
C ILE A 109 9.61 -8.49 3.07
N LEU A 110 8.33 -8.88 2.96
CA LEU A 110 7.77 -9.90 3.84
C LEU A 110 7.99 -11.32 3.34
N THR A 111 8.19 -11.56 2.04
CA THR A 111 8.40 -12.92 1.50
C THR A 111 9.69 -13.56 2.04
N PRO A 112 10.86 -12.90 2.05
CA PRO A 112 12.05 -13.48 2.67
C PRO A 112 11.88 -13.78 4.16
N LEU A 113 11.13 -12.92 4.88
CA LEU A 113 10.80 -13.14 6.29
C LEU A 113 9.96 -14.41 6.47
N ALA A 114 8.93 -14.58 5.65
CA ALA A 114 8.05 -15.73 5.67
C ALA A 114 8.79 -17.02 5.36
N LEU A 115 9.66 -16.99 4.35
CA LEU A 115 10.50 -18.15 3.99
C LEU A 115 11.49 -18.50 5.10
N SER A 116 12.10 -17.51 5.77
CA SER A 116 12.97 -17.74 6.93
C SER A 116 12.22 -18.41 8.07
N VAL A 117 10.98 -18.01 8.34
CA VAL A 117 10.12 -18.63 9.37
C VAL A 117 9.68 -20.03 8.95
N ALA A 118 9.36 -20.24 7.68
CA ALA A 118 9.03 -21.55 7.13
C ALA A 118 10.23 -22.51 7.24
N ALA A 119 11.44 -22.07 6.92
CA ALA A 119 12.66 -22.87 7.11
C ALA A 119 12.86 -23.26 8.58
N GLY A 120 12.49 -22.42 9.55
CA GLY A 120 12.49 -22.75 10.97
C GLY A 120 11.50 -23.86 11.35
N SER A 121 10.50 -24.15 10.51
CA SER A 121 9.56 -25.24 10.75
C SER A 121 10.07 -26.62 10.33
N ALA A 122 11.27 -26.70 9.77
CA ALA A 122 11.82 -27.96 9.28
C ALA A 122 12.00 -29.01 10.41
N VAL A 123 11.44 -30.19 10.18
CA VAL A 123 11.59 -31.36 11.05
C VAL A 123 12.30 -32.46 10.26
N ASN A 124 13.37 -33.01 10.82
CA ASN A 124 14.19 -34.03 10.14
C ASN A 124 14.69 -33.62 8.75
N GLY A 125 15.02 -32.32 8.57
CA GLY A 125 15.52 -31.78 7.29
C GLY A 125 14.44 -31.56 6.22
N ARG A 126 13.16 -31.73 6.54
CA ARG A 126 12.04 -31.47 5.64
C ARG A 126 11.25 -30.27 6.13
N GLU A 127 11.16 -29.26 5.29
CA GLU A 127 10.28 -28.11 5.51
C GLU A 127 8.81 -28.47 5.25
N ASP A 128 7.91 -27.86 6.00
CA ASP A 128 6.48 -27.95 5.70
C ASP A 128 6.14 -27.05 4.50
N SER A 129 6.15 -27.65 3.30
CA SER A 129 5.86 -26.93 2.05
C SER A 129 4.46 -26.30 2.03
N LYS A 130 3.48 -26.86 2.76
CA LYS A 130 2.14 -26.29 2.87
C LYS A 130 2.14 -25.03 3.71
N PHE A 131 2.91 -25.02 4.79
CA PHE A 131 3.05 -23.83 5.63
C PHE A 131 3.80 -22.72 4.89
N ALA A 132 4.90 -23.03 4.21
CA ALA A 132 5.63 -22.08 3.39
C ALA A 132 4.74 -21.46 2.30
N ALA A 133 4.01 -22.29 1.55
CA ALA A 133 3.08 -21.83 0.53
C ALA A 133 1.95 -20.97 1.11
N ALA A 134 1.37 -21.36 2.26
CA ALA A 134 0.34 -20.59 2.94
C ALA A 134 0.83 -19.22 3.37
N LEU A 135 2.07 -19.09 3.87
CA LEU A 135 2.66 -17.82 4.26
C LEU A 135 2.87 -16.88 3.06
N VAL A 136 3.41 -17.41 1.95
CA VAL A 136 3.64 -16.60 0.73
C VAL A 136 2.31 -16.14 0.13
N LEU A 137 1.31 -17.03 0.05
CA LEU A 137 -0.03 -16.68 -0.41
C LEU A 137 -0.70 -15.67 0.52
N ALA A 138 -0.52 -15.82 1.84
CA ALA A 138 -1.04 -14.85 2.81
C ALA A 138 -0.51 -13.44 2.57
N ILE A 139 0.79 -13.31 2.30
CA ILE A 139 1.40 -12.02 1.99
C ILE A 139 0.81 -11.43 0.71
N ALA A 140 0.69 -12.22 -0.36
CA ALA A 140 0.16 -11.75 -1.64
C ALA A 140 -1.29 -11.26 -1.53
N TYR A 141 -2.16 -12.06 -0.90
CA TYR A 141 -3.56 -11.66 -0.69
C TYR A 141 -3.68 -10.48 0.26
N ALA A 142 -2.94 -10.50 1.37
CA ALA A 142 -3.02 -9.43 2.35
C ALA A 142 -2.47 -8.10 1.82
N ALA A 143 -1.40 -8.12 1.02
CA ALA A 143 -0.89 -6.92 0.37
C ALA A 143 -1.94 -6.32 -0.59
N THR A 144 -2.59 -7.15 -1.40
CA THR A 144 -3.64 -6.71 -2.32
C THR A 144 -4.87 -6.17 -1.57
N ILE A 145 -5.35 -6.90 -0.55
CA ILE A 145 -6.50 -6.49 0.27
C ILE A 145 -6.16 -5.22 1.04
N GLY A 146 -5.00 -5.17 1.71
CA GLY A 146 -4.57 -4.02 2.52
C GLY A 146 -4.45 -2.74 1.71
N GLY A 147 -3.95 -2.84 0.46
CA GLY A 147 -3.82 -1.72 -0.45
C GLY A 147 -5.14 -1.00 -0.76
N LEU A 148 -6.30 -1.63 -0.55
CA LEU A 148 -7.61 -0.99 -0.73
C LEU A 148 -7.96 0.00 0.38
N ALA A 149 -7.33 -0.11 1.56
CA ALA A 149 -7.72 0.66 2.74
C ALA A 149 -7.47 2.16 2.61
N THR A 150 -6.45 2.57 1.88
CA THR A 150 -6.09 3.99 1.72
C THR A 150 -6.02 4.40 0.25
N PRO A 151 -6.19 5.68 -0.07
CA PRO A 151 -6.02 6.17 -1.44
C PRO A 151 -4.67 5.83 -2.06
N ILE A 152 -3.60 5.83 -1.27
CA ILE A 152 -2.21 5.66 -1.72
C ILE A 152 -1.72 4.21 -1.70
N GLY A 153 -2.47 3.28 -1.10
CA GLY A 153 -2.03 1.89 -0.92
C GLY A 153 -1.83 1.14 -2.25
N THR A 154 -2.63 1.46 -3.28
CA THR A 154 -2.47 0.84 -4.60
C THR A 154 -2.86 1.82 -5.72
N PRO A 155 -2.14 1.83 -6.88
CA PRO A 155 -2.41 2.77 -7.98
C PRO A 155 -3.86 2.78 -8.51
N PRO A 156 -4.59 1.67 -8.60
CA PRO A 156 -5.99 1.69 -9.01
C PRO A 156 -6.89 2.61 -8.18
N ASN A 157 -6.59 2.81 -6.89
CA ASN A 157 -7.36 3.72 -6.02
C ASN A 157 -7.25 5.17 -6.50
N GLY A 158 -6.05 5.59 -6.95
CA GLY A 158 -5.85 6.92 -7.53
C GLY A 158 -6.59 7.13 -8.84
N ILE A 159 -6.64 6.10 -9.68
CA ILE A 159 -7.43 6.13 -10.91
C ILE A 159 -8.91 6.29 -10.57
N ALA A 160 -9.41 5.52 -9.60
CA ALA A 160 -10.80 5.63 -9.14
C ALA A 160 -11.11 7.03 -8.59
N LEU A 161 -10.22 7.60 -7.76
CA LEU A 161 -10.38 8.97 -7.25
C LEU A 161 -10.42 10.02 -8.37
N THR A 162 -9.55 9.87 -9.38
CA THR A 162 -9.51 10.78 -10.52
C THR A 162 -10.82 10.70 -11.34
N GLN A 163 -11.35 9.50 -11.54
CA GLN A 163 -12.62 9.30 -12.23
C GLN A 163 -13.82 9.84 -11.45
N LEU A 164 -13.86 9.64 -10.13
CA LEU A 164 -14.90 10.22 -9.27
C LEU A 164 -14.87 11.75 -9.32
N ARG A 165 -13.68 12.35 -9.24
CA ARG A 165 -13.51 13.79 -9.34
C ARG A 165 -13.95 14.34 -10.69
N ALA A 166 -13.69 13.62 -11.79
CA ALA A 166 -14.15 14.00 -13.13
C ALA A 166 -15.69 14.01 -13.24
N GLN A 167 -16.38 13.28 -12.36
CA GLN A 167 -17.85 13.27 -12.25
C GLN A 167 -18.38 14.27 -11.20
N GLY A 168 -17.52 15.13 -10.66
CA GLY A 168 -17.90 16.11 -9.63
C GLY A 168 -18.03 15.51 -8.22
N ILE A 169 -17.56 14.27 -8.01
CA ILE A 169 -17.60 13.61 -6.70
C ILE A 169 -16.23 13.74 -6.04
N GLU A 170 -16.13 14.60 -5.05
CA GLU A 170 -14.91 14.76 -4.26
C GLU A 170 -14.90 13.79 -3.07
N VAL A 171 -13.91 12.88 -3.04
CA VAL A 171 -13.71 11.93 -1.95
C VAL A 171 -12.43 12.27 -1.22
N SER A 172 -12.54 12.61 0.05
CA SER A 172 -11.38 12.89 0.91
C SER A 172 -10.65 11.62 1.30
N PHE A 173 -9.41 11.77 1.79
CA PHE A 173 -8.62 10.65 2.32
C PHE A 173 -9.35 9.89 3.43
N GLY A 174 -9.94 10.61 4.39
CA GLY A 174 -10.69 10.02 5.49
C GLY A 174 -11.97 9.31 5.03
N GLN A 175 -12.71 9.88 4.06
CA GLN A 175 -13.90 9.23 3.50
C GLN A 175 -13.57 7.94 2.77
N TRP A 176 -12.45 7.90 2.00
CA TRP A 176 -11.99 6.67 1.39
C TRP A 176 -11.66 5.60 2.45
N MET A 177 -10.91 5.99 3.50
CA MET A 177 -10.57 5.06 4.59
C MET A 177 -11.81 4.56 5.35
N ALA A 178 -12.82 5.41 5.53
CA ALA A 178 -14.06 5.03 6.21
C ALA A 178 -14.79 3.86 5.51
N ILE A 179 -14.59 3.71 4.20
CA ILE A 179 -15.11 2.58 3.42
C ILE A 179 -14.07 1.47 3.28
N GLY A 180 -12.84 1.82 2.93
CA GLY A 180 -11.76 0.87 2.63
C GLY A 180 -11.32 0.05 3.84
N VAL A 181 -11.16 0.67 5.01
CA VAL A 181 -10.72 -0.02 6.23
C VAL A 181 -11.72 -1.10 6.69
N PRO A 182 -13.04 -0.85 6.78
CA PRO A 182 -14.01 -1.91 7.08
C PRO A 182 -13.96 -3.07 6.08
N VAL A 183 -13.82 -2.79 4.79
CA VAL A 183 -13.69 -3.84 3.76
C VAL A 183 -12.45 -4.71 4.03
N VAL A 184 -11.31 -4.10 4.34
CA VAL A 184 -10.07 -4.82 4.68
C VAL A 184 -10.24 -5.65 5.96
N ILE A 185 -10.88 -5.09 7.01
CA ILE A 185 -11.15 -5.79 8.28
C ILE A 185 -12.03 -7.03 8.06
N ILE A 186 -12.92 -7.02 7.08
CA ILE A 186 -13.75 -8.17 6.73
C ILE A 186 -12.99 -9.17 5.86
N LEU A 187 -12.27 -8.71 4.85
CA LEU A 187 -11.62 -9.58 3.87
C LEU A 187 -10.38 -10.30 4.43
N LEU A 188 -9.58 -9.66 5.31
CA LEU A 188 -8.40 -10.32 5.89
C LEU A 188 -8.74 -11.55 6.74
N PRO A 189 -9.74 -11.53 7.64
CA PRO A 189 -10.19 -12.75 8.33
C PRO A 189 -10.73 -13.82 7.39
N ILE A 190 -11.45 -13.46 6.32
CA ILE A 190 -11.91 -14.42 5.32
C ILE A 190 -10.72 -15.10 4.64
N ALA A 191 -9.72 -14.33 4.19
CA ALA A 191 -8.50 -14.86 3.61
C ALA A 191 -7.76 -15.77 4.61
N TRP A 192 -7.68 -15.37 5.89
CA TRP A 192 -7.10 -16.19 6.94
C TRP A 192 -7.86 -17.51 7.14
N LEU A 193 -9.19 -17.47 7.19
CA LEU A 193 -10.00 -18.68 7.33
C LEU A 193 -9.77 -19.66 6.17
N ILE A 194 -9.70 -19.16 4.95
CA ILE A 194 -9.46 -19.99 3.76
C ILE A 194 -8.06 -20.60 3.81
N LEU A 195 -7.03 -19.80 4.02
CA LEU A 195 -5.64 -20.23 4.00
C LEU A 195 -5.26 -21.10 5.22
N SER A 196 -5.91 -20.90 6.35
CA SER A 196 -5.68 -21.70 7.56
C SER A 196 -6.35 -23.08 7.52
N ARG A 197 -7.27 -23.33 6.55
CA ARG A 197 -7.92 -24.62 6.38
C ARG A 197 -6.90 -25.65 5.95
N GLY A 198 -6.80 -26.73 6.71
CA GLY A 198 -5.85 -27.82 6.42
C GLY A 198 -4.41 -27.53 6.85
N LEU A 199 -4.12 -26.38 7.45
CA LEU A 199 -2.83 -26.09 8.03
C LEU A 199 -2.67 -26.89 9.33
N LYS A 200 -1.90 -27.98 9.26
CA LYS A 200 -1.53 -28.83 10.39
C LYS A 200 -0.01 -28.88 10.41
N MET A 201 0.57 -28.53 11.54
CA MET A 201 2.02 -28.58 11.73
C MET A 201 2.30 -29.31 13.03
N ASP A 202 3.36 -30.11 13.05
CA ASP A 202 3.82 -30.78 14.26
C ASP A 202 4.28 -29.78 15.31
N ALA A 203 4.17 -30.17 16.58
CA ALA A 203 4.58 -29.31 17.70
C ALA A 203 6.08 -28.93 17.65
N ALA A 204 6.92 -29.79 17.08
CA ALA A 204 8.33 -29.48 16.88
C ALA A 204 8.54 -28.40 15.82
N GLY A 205 7.92 -28.52 14.64
CA GLY A 205 7.98 -27.53 13.59
C GLY A 205 7.40 -26.17 14.01
N SER A 206 6.28 -26.19 14.74
CA SER A 206 5.68 -24.97 15.28
C SER A 206 6.61 -24.23 16.25
N ARG A 207 7.30 -24.93 17.12
CA ARG A 207 8.29 -24.34 18.03
C ARG A 207 9.52 -23.83 17.29
N GLY A 208 10.00 -24.57 16.29
CA GLY A 208 11.13 -24.13 15.47
C GLY A 208 10.82 -22.85 14.69
N ALA A 209 9.64 -22.74 14.08
CA ALA A 209 9.18 -21.52 13.44
C ALA A 209 9.08 -20.33 14.41
N GLN A 210 8.54 -20.54 15.61
CA GLN A 210 8.47 -19.52 16.66
C GLN A 210 9.85 -19.05 17.11
N GLU A 211 10.77 -19.97 17.33
CA GLU A 211 12.14 -19.66 17.72
C GLU A 211 12.83 -18.82 16.64
N ARG A 212 12.61 -19.15 15.37
CA ARG A 212 13.13 -18.35 14.26
C ARG A 212 12.61 -16.93 14.27
N VAL A 213 11.31 -16.73 14.50
CA VAL A 213 10.72 -15.38 14.64
C VAL A 213 11.36 -14.60 15.78
N ARG A 214 11.57 -15.25 16.95
CA ARG A 214 12.22 -14.62 18.12
C ARG A 214 13.66 -14.22 17.82
N GLN A 215 14.42 -15.09 17.17
CA GLN A 215 15.80 -14.81 16.77
C GLN A 215 15.90 -13.64 15.81
N GLU A 216 15.03 -13.60 14.80
CA GLU A 216 15.01 -12.50 13.85
C GLU A 216 14.58 -11.18 14.52
N LEU A 217 13.59 -11.23 15.42
CA LEU A 217 13.17 -10.06 16.19
C LEU A 217 14.30 -9.57 17.13
N ALA A 218 15.03 -10.49 17.75
CA ALA A 218 16.15 -10.17 18.63
C ALA A 218 17.31 -9.50 17.87
N LYS A 219 17.56 -9.88 16.61
CA LYS A 219 18.58 -9.24 15.75
C LYS A 219 18.28 -7.78 15.45
N LEU A 220 17.01 -7.37 15.48
CA LEU A 220 16.63 -5.96 15.27
C LEU A 220 17.04 -5.06 16.44
N GLY A 221 17.30 -5.62 17.62
CA GLY A 221 17.69 -4.87 18.80
C GLY A 221 16.62 -3.88 19.29
N PRO A 222 17.01 -2.89 20.12
CA PRO A 222 16.11 -1.84 20.60
C PRO A 222 15.68 -0.92 19.46
N LEU A 223 14.58 -0.18 19.68
CA LEU A 223 14.08 0.80 18.71
C LEU A 223 15.14 1.88 18.48
N THR A 224 15.55 2.05 17.23
CA THR A 224 16.52 3.08 16.88
C THR A 224 15.86 4.48 16.84
N THR A 225 16.67 5.52 17.05
CA THR A 225 16.17 6.91 16.99
C THR A 225 15.54 7.23 15.62
N GLN A 226 16.09 6.67 14.55
CA GLN A 226 15.59 6.84 13.17
C GLN A 226 14.24 6.16 12.98
N GLU A 227 14.07 4.93 13.44
CA GLU A 227 12.80 4.23 13.42
C GLU A 227 11.73 5.00 14.20
N GLY A 228 12.08 5.50 15.40
CA GLY A 228 11.17 6.29 16.22
C GLY A 228 10.75 7.61 15.55
N ARG A 229 11.70 8.35 14.96
CA ARG A 229 11.39 9.57 14.20
C ARG A 229 10.51 9.28 12.99
N THR A 230 10.82 8.23 12.23
CA THR A 230 10.01 7.82 11.07
C THR A 230 8.59 7.46 11.50
N ALA A 231 8.42 6.72 12.60
CA ALA A 231 7.11 6.39 13.13
C ALA A 231 6.31 7.65 13.54
N VAL A 232 6.93 8.59 14.25
CA VAL A 232 6.29 9.84 14.66
C VAL A 232 5.85 10.67 13.44
N ILE A 233 6.74 10.86 12.46
CA ILE A 233 6.44 11.60 11.23
C ILE A 233 5.31 10.91 10.47
N PHE A 234 5.36 9.59 10.34
CA PHE A 234 4.33 8.81 9.69
C PHE A 234 2.96 9.03 10.33
N PHE A 235 2.85 8.87 11.67
CA PHE A 235 1.57 9.05 12.36
C PHE A 235 1.06 10.49 12.29
N LEU A 236 1.96 11.49 12.32
CA LEU A 236 1.58 12.88 12.13
C LEU A 236 0.99 13.14 10.74
N ILE A 237 1.65 12.67 9.68
CA ILE A 237 1.18 12.89 8.32
C ILE A 237 -0.11 12.09 8.05
N ALA A 238 -0.17 10.84 8.48
CA ALA A 238 -1.39 10.03 8.37
C ALA A 238 -2.57 10.69 9.10
N GLY A 239 -2.34 11.21 10.31
CA GLY A 239 -3.33 11.97 11.06
C GLY A 239 -3.78 13.24 10.34
N LEU A 240 -2.83 14.02 9.80
CA LEU A 240 -3.14 15.22 9.02
C LEU A 240 -3.98 14.89 7.77
N TRP A 241 -3.69 13.80 7.08
CA TRP A 241 -4.50 13.38 5.93
C TRP A 241 -5.93 12.97 6.34
N MET A 242 -6.08 12.28 7.48
CA MET A 242 -7.40 11.89 7.98
C MET A 242 -8.28 13.07 8.35
N ILE A 243 -7.71 14.13 8.92
CA ILE A 243 -8.43 15.32 9.37
C ILE A 243 -8.33 16.49 8.39
N SER A 244 -7.75 16.29 7.20
CA SER A 244 -7.52 17.35 6.21
C SER A 244 -8.78 18.11 5.82
N THR A 245 -9.90 17.43 5.66
CA THR A 245 -11.21 18.07 5.38
C THR A 245 -11.68 18.93 6.54
N LEU A 246 -11.57 18.45 7.78
CA LEU A 246 -11.95 19.22 8.96
C LEU A 246 -11.09 20.48 9.11
N ILE A 247 -9.78 20.36 8.79
CA ILE A 247 -8.86 21.51 8.81
C ILE A 247 -9.21 22.49 7.70
N ALA A 248 -9.49 22.02 6.48
CA ALA A 248 -9.87 22.88 5.37
C ALA A 248 -11.15 23.64 5.65
N ASP A 249 -12.17 22.95 6.18
CA ASP A 249 -13.45 23.56 6.58
C ASP A 249 -13.25 24.61 7.68
N TRP A 250 -12.42 24.30 8.68
CA TRP A 250 -12.10 25.21 9.77
C TRP A 250 -11.35 26.47 9.29
N ILE A 251 -10.32 26.29 8.45
CA ILE A 251 -9.55 27.38 7.86
C ILE A 251 -10.48 28.25 6.98
N GLY A 252 -11.33 27.63 6.16
CA GLY A 252 -12.32 28.35 5.35
C GLY A 252 -13.27 29.19 6.20
N ALA A 253 -13.77 28.61 7.30
CA ALA A 253 -14.66 29.33 8.23
C ALA A 253 -13.95 30.50 8.94
N VAL A 254 -12.69 30.30 9.35
CA VAL A 254 -11.92 31.33 10.10
C VAL A 254 -11.39 32.44 9.19
N LEU A 255 -10.82 32.11 8.03
CA LEU A 255 -10.18 33.08 7.15
C LEU A 255 -11.16 33.82 6.23
N LEU A 256 -12.25 33.18 5.87
CA LEU A 256 -13.22 33.71 4.91
C LEU A 256 -14.54 34.15 5.57
N GLY A 257 -14.57 34.22 6.91
CA GLY A 257 -15.74 34.71 7.65
C GLY A 257 -17.01 33.92 7.42
N GLY A 258 -16.90 32.61 7.18
CA GLY A 258 -18.04 31.71 6.95
C GLY A 258 -18.56 31.69 5.50
N ALA A 259 -17.88 32.33 4.55
CA ALA A 259 -18.16 32.11 3.15
C ALA A 259 -17.74 30.70 2.74
N ARG A 260 -18.71 29.81 2.49
CA ARG A 260 -18.44 28.52 1.85
C ARG A 260 -17.81 28.79 0.50
N ILE A 261 -16.66 28.23 0.26
CA ILE A 261 -16.10 28.11 -1.09
C ILE A 261 -16.88 26.97 -1.73
N ASP A 262 -18.06 27.29 -2.29
CA ASP A 262 -18.76 26.39 -3.18
C ASP A 262 -17.97 26.39 -4.49
N SER A 263 -17.19 25.34 -4.70
CA SER A 263 -16.48 25.06 -5.95
C SER A 263 -17.04 23.82 -6.58
#